data_1e9f70463d5218cec72015de8cec1bf4
#
_entry.id   1e9f70463d5218cec72015de8cec1bf4
#
_cell.length_a   1.000
_cell.length_b   1.000
_cell.length_c   1.000
_cell.angle_alpha   90.00
_cell.angle_beta   90.00
_cell.angle_gamma   90.00
#
_symmetry.space_group_name_H-M   'P 1'
#
loop_
_entity.id
_entity.type
_entity.pdbx_description
1 polymer ?
#
loop_
_entity_poly.entity_id
_entity_poly.type
_entity_poly.pdbx_seq_one_letter_code
_entity_poly.pdbx_strand_id
1 'polypeptide(L)'
;MSKAPHTYTLHNSAASAPAIDYASVLNPQQLEVVTSNPGHALVISGAGSGKTHTLTHRVAYLMEQGISTQQILLLTFTNKAAKEMLSRVEGLLGCDISPLWGGTFHSICHRLLRRHGELIGLSRNFTILDGDDQKKLIKDLISQHPEAAVIKKESYFPSPKVLLSMINLSTNQQVEFESLLEDSYPQFESYHEHLKDLYRDYFNYKQDQQNLDFDDLLLKSIELFEKQPDLQQQYQQRFRFVLIDEYQDTNQLQSAWIKSIVGDGQSLMVVGDDAQSIYSWRGANIEHILNFEKNHNQAKTFRIEQNYRSSPEILALANHVINLNPSNFKKNLEATCPSINHLPEVIALAHPS
;
A
#
# COMPACT_ATOMS: atom_id res chain seq x y z
N MET A 1 63.07 -20.09 7.47
CA MET A 1 62.37 -19.11 8.34
C MET A 1 60.88 -19.21 8.01
N SER A 2 60.15 -19.94 8.86
CA SER A 2 58.69 -20.13 8.69
C SER A 2 57.97 -18.93 9.29
N LYS A 3 57.11 -18.27 8.49
CA LYS A 3 56.25 -17.18 8.99
C LYS A 3 55.10 -17.81 9.79
N ALA A 4 54.96 -17.36 11.04
CA ALA A 4 53.84 -17.75 11.90
C ALA A 4 52.47 -17.33 11.27
N PRO A 5 51.42 -18.13 11.45
CA PRO A 5 50.10 -17.79 10.92
C PRO A 5 49.53 -16.57 11.67
N HIS A 6 49.04 -15.59 10.92
CA HIS A 6 48.31 -14.47 11.52
C HIS A 6 46.93 -14.95 11.96
N THR A 7 46.73 -14.97 13.29
CA THR A 7 45.41 -15.23 13.87
C THR A 7 44.60 -13.93 13.87
N TYR A 8 43.52 -13.89 13.12
CA TYR A 8 42.56 -12.80 13.19
C TYR A 8 41.48 -13.14 14.24
N THR A 9 41.46 -12.38 15.31
CA THR A 9 40.37 -12.46 16.29
C THR A 9 39.22 -11.60 15.78
N LEU A 10 38.11 -12.23 15.36
CA LEU A 10 36.86 -11.54 15.08
C LEU A 10 36.28 -11.07 16.43
N HIS A 11 36.46 -9.80 16.75
CA HIS A 11 35.70 -9.17 17.83
C HIS A 11 34.26 -8.98 17.37
N ASN A 12 33.42 -9.90 17.81
CA ASN A 12 31.96 -9.74 17.66
C ASN A 12 31.49 -8.79 18.78
N SER A 13 31.86 -7.51 18.68
CA SER A 13 31.26 -6.45 19.49
C SER A 13 29.98 -6.01 18.82
N ALA A 14 28.94 -6.82 18.90
CA ALA A 14 27.59 -6.29 18.88
C ALA A 14 27.45 -5.46 20.16
N ALA A 15 27.97 -4.23 20.17
CA ALA A 15 27.51 -3.23 21.10
C ALA A 15 26.02 -3.09 20.82
N SER A 16 25.18 -3.60 21.74
CA SER A 16 23.75 -3.34 21.69
C SER A 16 23.60 -1.82 21.70
N ALA A 17 23.01 -1.25 20.64
CA ALA A 17 22.64 0.16 20.66
C ALA A 17 21.87 0.40 21.98
N PRO A 18 22.06 1.56 22.64
CA PRO A 18 21.32 1.86 23.86
C PRO A 18 19.83 1.72 23.57
N ALA A 19 19.09 1.04 24.46
CA ALA A 19 17.67 0.87 24.35
C ALA A 19 16.98 2.24 24.19
N ILE A 20 16.05 2.34 23.23
CA ILE A 20 15.34 3.59 22.98
C ILE A 20 14.46 3.93 24.19
N ASP A 21 14.57 5.12 24.73
CA ASP A 21 13.63 5.63 25.71
C ASP A 21 12.34 6.12 25.00
N TYR A 22 11.45 5.18 24.71
CA TYR A 22 10.19 5.44 24.00
C TYR A 22 9.31 6.47 24.72
N ALA A 23 9.36 6.54 26.04
CA ALA A 23 8.56 7.47 26.80
C ALA A 23 9.00 8.94 26.65
N SER A 24 10.28 9.15 26.33
CA SER A 24 10.83 10.48 26.08
C SER A 24 10.63 10.99 24.65
N VAL A 25 10.47 10.07 23.66
CA VAL A 25 10.40 10.43 22.23
C VAL A 25 9.01 10.29 21.62
N LEU A 26 8.08 9.66 22.33
CA LEU A 26 6.70 9.46 21.88
C LEU A 26 5.72 10.13 22.83
N ASN A 27 4.64 10.67 22.28
CA ASN A 27 3.52 11.09 23.12
C ASN A 27 2.77 9.86 23.70
N PRO A 28 1.91 10.04 24.73
CA PRO A 28 1.22 8.90 25.35
C PRO A 28 0.41 8.02 24.39
N GLN A 29 -0.26 8.62 23.40
CA GLN A 29 -1.05 7.89 22.40
C GLN A 29 -0.15 7.08 21.46
N GLN A 30 0.95 7.67 21.00
CA GLN A 30 1.95 6.97 20.17
C GLN A 30 2.64 5.85 20.96
N LEU A 31 2.97 6.11 22.23
CA LEU A 31 3.60 5.12 23.11
C LEU A 31 2.69 3.90 23.31
N GLU A 32 1.38 4.12 23.54
CA GLU A 32 0.40 3.03 23.65
C GLU A 32 0.36 2.17 22.40
N VAL A 33 0.37 2.76 21.20
CA VAL A 33 0.43 2.03 19.93
C VAL A 33 1.73 1.25 19.82
N VAL A 34 2.86 1.91 20.06
CA VAL A 34 4.21 1.30 19.88
C VAL A 34 4.44 0.13 20.82
N THR A 35 3.94 0.19 22.04
CA THR A 35 4.12 -0.85 23.07
C THR A 35 2.94 -1.84 23.15
N SER A 36 1.92 -1.71 22.29
CA SER A 36 0.73 -2.57 22.32
C SER A 36 1.07 -4.05 22.18
N ASN A 37 0.28 -4.91 22.79
CA ASN A 37 0.41 -6.35 22.65
C ASN A 37 0.21 -6.80 21.18
N PRO A 38 0.81 -7.93 20.77
CA PRO A 38 0.52 -8.56 19.49
C PRO A 38 -0.98 -8.78 19.29
N GLY A 39 -1.45 -8.65 18.05
CA GLY A 39 -2.84 -8.80 17.66
C GLY A 39 -3.19 -7.85 16.51
N HIS A 40 -4.46 -7.84 16.11
CA HIS A 40 -4.91 -6.91 15.08
C HIS A 40 -5.13 -5.52 15.70
N ALA A 41 -4.63 -4.49 15.01
CA ALA A 41 -4.71 -3.12 15.47
C ALA A 41 -5.01 -2.17 14.31
N LEU A 42 -5.98 -1.28 14.51
CA LEU A 42 -6.27 -0.14 13.66
C LEU A 42 -5.79 1.13 14.37
N VAL A 43 -4.96 1.91 13.73
CA VAL A 43 -4.46 3.18 14.26
C VAL A 43 -5.01 4.32 13.41
N ILE A 44 -5.99 5.04 13.95
CA ILE A 44 -6.56 6.22 13.32
C ILE A 44 -5.68 7.42 13.69
N SER A 45 -5.09 8.05 12.68
CA SER A 45 -4.05 9.04 12.89
C SER A 45 -4.12 10.13 11.82
N GLY A 46 -4.52 11.34 12.18
CA GLY A 46 -4.69 12.45 11.25
C GLY A 46 -3.40 12.90 10.57
N ALA A 47 -3.54 13.79 9.58
CA ALA A 47 -2.39 14.40 8.92
C ALA A 47 -1.53 15.15 9.96
N GLY A 48 -0.21 14.93 9.94
CA GLY A 48 0.71 15.63 10.86
C GLY A 48 0.76 15.10 12.28
N SER A 49 0.11 13.99 12.61
CA SER A 49 0.13 13.37 13.95
C SER A 49 1.27 12.34 14.14
N GLY A 50 2.11 12.14 13.14
CA GLY A 50 3.27 11.26 13.26
C GLY A 50 2.98 9.78 12.95
N LYS A 51 2.07 9.45 12.02
CA LYS A 51 1.80 8.08 11.55
C LYS A 51 3.08 7.28 11.30
N THR A 52 3.91 7.76 10.38
CA THR A 52 5.17 7.11 10.00
C THR A 52 6.15 7.02 11.16
N HIS A 53 6.20 8.05 12.04
CA HIS A 53 7.02 8.04 13.25
C HIS A 53 6.60 6.91 14.19
N THR A 54 5.31 6.75 14.41
CA THR A 54 4.75 5.67 15.24
C THR A 54 5.07 4.29 14.66
N LEU A 55 4.88 4.08 13.34
CA LEU A 55 5.19 2.80 12.71
C LEU A 55 6.68 2.44 12.77
N THR A 56 7.57 3.40 12.53
CA THR A 56 9.02 3.15 12.59
C THR A 56 9.46 2.81 14.00
N HIS A 57 8.91 3.46 15.03
CA HIS A 57 9.17 3.12 16.43
C HIS A 57 8.55 1.77 16.82
N ARG A 58 7.38 1.41 16.25
CA ARG A 58 6.82 0.07 16.45
C ARG A 58 7.75 -1.02 15.93
N VAL A 59 8.33 -0.85 14.73
CA VAL A 59 9.31 -1.80 14.18
C VAL A 59 10.53 -1.88 15.11
N ALA A 60 11.08 -0.74 15.53
CA ALA A 60 12.22 -0.70 16.46
C ALA A 60 11.91 -1.41 17.77
N TYR A 61 10.77 -1.11 18.39
CA TYR A 61 10.32 -1.78 19.62
C TYR A 61 10.21 -3.30 19.46
N LEU A 62 9.58 -3.78 18.37
CA LEU A 62 9.48 -5.22 18.12
C LEU A 62 10.85 -5.88 18.04
N MET A 63 11.81 -5.24 17.37
CA MET A 63 13.17 -5.76 17.26
C MET A 63 13.90 -5.77 18.60
N GLU A 64 13.74 -4.75 19.44
CA GLU A 64 14.26 -4.73 20.82
C GLU A 64 13.62 -5.79 21.72
N GLN A 65 12.36 -6.18 21.45
CA GLN A 65 11.70 -7.32 22.09
C GLN A 65 12.15 -8.68 21.54
N GLY A 66 13.19 -8.72 20.71
CA GLY A 66 13.78 -9.95 20.17
C GLY A 66 13.07 -10.50 18.93
N ILE A 67 12.18 -9.75 18.30
CA ILE A 67 11.56 -10.14 17.03
C ILE A 67 12.58 -9.93 15.91
N SER A 68 12.87 -11.00 15.16
CA SER A 68 13.79 -10.92 14.02
C SER A 68 13.22 -10.01 12.92
N THR A 69 14.10 -9.23 12.26
CA THR A 69 13.75 -8.43 11.06
C THR A 69 13.03 -9.24 10.00
N GLN A 70 13.36 -10.53 9.86
CA GLN A 70 12.73 -11.42 8.88
C GLN A 70 11.26 -11.76 9.21
N GLN A 71 10.83 -11.51 10.44
CA GLN A 71 9.47 -11.77 10.91
C GLN A 71 8.55 -10.55 10.78
N ILE A 72 9.06 -9.44 10.26
CA ILE A 72 8.33 -8.20 10.09
C ILE A 72 8.17 -7.92 8.59
N LEU A 73 6.93 -7.65 8.18
CA LEU A 73 6.57 -7.13 6.87
C LEU A 73 6.06 -5.69 7.05
N LEU A 74 6.72 -4.73 6.41
CA LEU A 74 6.37 -3.31 6.48
C LEU A 74 5.95 -2.82 5.10
N LEU A 75 4.69 -2.41 4.96
CA LEU A 75 4.09 -2.00 3.69
C LEU A 75 3.70 -0.52 3.72
N THR A 76 3.91 0.14 2.59
CA THR A 76 3.43 1.51 2.35
C THR A 76 3.07 1.70 0.87
N PHE A 77 2.49 2.86 0.55
CA PHE A 77 1.91 3.12 -0.77
C PHE A 77 2.95 3.53 -1.83
N THR A 78 4.04 4.22 -1.42
CA THR A 78 5.02 4.77 -2.37
C THR A 78 6.44 4.30 -2.08
N ASN A 79 7.25 4.15 -3.13
CA ASN A 79 8.67 3.80 -2.98
C ASN A 79 9.46 4.85 -2.16
N LYS A 80 9.08 6.13 -2.25
CA LYS A 80 9.69 7.19 -1.44
C LYS A 80 9.41 6.98 0.04
N ALA A 81 8.15 6.74 0.40
CA ALA A 81 7.76 6.46 1.79
C ALA A 81 8.44 5.20 2.33
N ALA A 82 8.48 4.11 1.53
CA ALA A 82 9.16 2.88 1.90
C ALA A 82 10.65 3.11 2.23
N LYS A 83 11.35 3.81 1.35
CA LYS A 83 12.77 4.13 1.55
C LYS A 83 12.99 5.00 2.80
N GLU A 84 12.13 6.00 3.01
CA GLU A 84 12.20 6.88 4.18
C GLU A 84 11.94 6.10 5.49
N MET A 85 10.90 5.25 5.51
CA MET A 85 10.58 4.42 6.68
C MET A 85 11.72 3.48 7.05
N LEU A 86 12.28 2.77 6.06
CA LEU A 86 13.41 1.86 6.27
C LEU A 86 14.64 2.61 6.79
N SER A 87 14.98 3.74 6.18
CA SER A 87 16.11 4.57 6.64
C SER A 87 15.93 5.08 8.08
N ARG A 88 14.70 5.41 8.47
CA ARG A 88 14.39 5.83 9.86
C ARG A 88 14.53 4.66 10.85
N VAL A 89 14.06 3.47 10.49
CA VAL A 89 14.24 2.27 11.35
C VAL A 89 15.72 1.95 11.51
N GLU A 90 16.49 1.97 10.44
CA GLU A 90 17.94 1.75 10.47
C GLU A 90 18.65 2.79 11.35
N GLY A 91 18.28 4.07 11.21
CA GLY A 91 18.82 5.16 12.04
C GLY A 91 18.46 5.03 13.51
N LEU A 92 17.27 4.56 13.85
CA LEU A 92 16.83 4.33 15.23
C LEU A 92 17.60 3.19 15.92
N LEU A 93 17.88 2.13 15.19
CA LEU A 93 18.46 0.91 15.76
C LEU A 93 19.98 0.85 15.60
N GLY A 94 20.56 1.64 14.68
CA GLY A 94 21.98 1.61 14.39
C GLY A 94 22.49 0.25 13.88
N CYS A 95 21.62 -0.58 13.31
CA CYS A 95 21.97 -1.92 12.83
C CYS A 95 21.44 -2.15 11.40
N ASP A 96 22.02 -3.15 10.70
CA ASP A 96 21.58 -3.57 9.38
C ASP A 96 20.18 -4.17 9.43
N ILE A 97 19.25 -3.56 8.70
CA ILE A 97 17.88 -4.02 8.55
C ILE A 97 17.60 -4.63 7.16
N SER A 98 18.61 -4.88 6.35
CA SER A 98 18.47 -5.45 4.99
C SER A 98 17.63 -6.75 4.93
N PRO A 99 17.58 -7.59 5.99
CA PRO A 99 16.71 -8.77 6.01
C PRO A 99 15.22 -8.45 6.21
N LEU A 100 14.86 -7.22 6.63
CA LEU A 100 13.48 -6.77 6.78
C LEU A 100 12.78 -6.73 5.41
N TRP A 101 11.54 -7.21 5.37
CA TRP A 101 10.72 -7.08 4.19
C TRP A 101 9.92 -5.77 4.28
N GLY A 102 10.52 -4.71 3.75
CA GLY A 102 9.89 -3.39 3.68
C GLY A 102 9.80 -2.90 2.25
N GLY A 103 8.66 -2.32 1.89
CA GLY A 103 8.44 -1.81 0.54
C GLY A 103 7.01 -1.45 0.23
N THR A 104 6.73 -1.22 -1.06
CA THR A 104 5.37 -1.12 -1.57
C THR A 104 4.80 -2.52 -1.81
N PHE A 105 3.47 -2.64 -1.88
CA PHE A 105 2.81 -3.90 -2.27
C PHE A 105 3.44 -4.51 -3.52
N HIS A 106 3.57 -3.72 -4.57
CA HIS A 106 4.16 -4.15 -5.84
C HIS A 106 5.61 -4.64 -5.70
N SER A 107 6.44 -3.97 -4.90
CA SER A 107 7.83 -4.38 -4.70
C SER A 107 7.95 -5.71 -3.96
N ILE A 108 7.07 -5.95 -2.99
CA ILE A 108 7.01 -7.22 -2.25
C ILE A 108 6.51 -8.35 -3.16
N CYS A 109 5.42 -8.12 -3.92
CA CYS A 109 4.91 -9.08 -4.90
C CYS A 109 5.94 -9.41 -5.97
N HIS A 110 6.62 -8.40 -6.52
CA HIS A 110 7.71 -8.59 -7.47
C HIS A 110 8.82 -9.49 -6.87
N ARG A 111 9.24 -9.24 -5.63
CA ARG A 111 10.25 -10.06 -4.93
C ARG A 111 9.78 -11.51 -4.75
N LEU A 112 8.49 -11.74 -4.43
CA LEU A 112 7.88 -13.06 -4.31
C LEU A 112 7.90 -13.79 -5.67
N LEU A 113 7.43 -13.14 -6.72
CA LEU A 113 7.33 -13.73 -8.06
C LEU A 113 8.70 -14.02 -8.68
N ARG A 114 9.70 -13.14 -8.48
CA ARG A 114 11.09 -13.42 -8.92
C ARG A 114 11.68 -14.65 -8.22
N ARG A 115 11.23 -14.94 -7.01
CA ARG A 115 11.72 -16.09 -6.23
C ARG A 115 10.96 -17.37 -6.51
N HIS A 116 9.66 -17.31 -6.72
CA HIS A 116 8.77 -18.47 -6.72
C HIS A 116 7.85 -18.55 -7.95
N GLY A 117 7.87 -17.59 -8.86
CA GLY A 117 6.93 -17.52 -10.00
C GLY A 117 6.99 -18.74 -10.91
N GLU A 118 8.12 -19.44 -10.98
CA GLU A 118 8.26 -20.69 -11.75
C GLU A 118 7.26 -21.78 -11.30
N LEU A 119 6.82 -21.74 -10.03
CA LEU A 119 5.82 -22.68 -9.50
C LEU A 119 4.44 -22.52 -10.13
N ILE A 120 4.19 -21.36 -10.76
CA ILE A 120 2.95 -21.07 -11.52
C ILE A 120 3.19 -20.88 -13.01
N GLY A 121 4.37 -21.31 -13.52
CA GLY A 121 4.72 -21.22 -14.93
C GLY A 121 5.19 -19.83 -15.38
N LEU A 122 5.46 -18.91 -14.46
CA LEU A 122 5.99 -17.59 -14.78
C LEU A 122 7.52 -17.64 -14.86
N SER A 123 8.10 -17.19 -15.98
CA SER A 123 9.55 -17.09 -16.14
C SER A 123 10.16 -16.17 -15.08
N ARG A 124 11.35 -16.50 -14.57
CA ARG A 124 12.10 -15.57 -13.71
C ARG A 124 12.43 -14.23 -14.37
N ASN A 125 12.51 -14.23 -15.71
CA ASN A 125 12.87 -13.04 -16.48
C ASN A 125 11.66 -12.33 -17.08
N PHE A 126 10.46 -12.49 -16.46
CA PHE A 126 9.28 -11.77 -16.93
C PHE A 126 9.53 -10.26 -17.02
N THR A 127 8.95 -9.61 -18.00
CA THR A 127 9.05 -8.14 -18.16
C THR A 127 7.88 -7.47 -17.47
N ILE A 128 8.12 -6.30 -16.88
CA ILE A 128 7.06 -5.45 -16.31
C ILE A 128 6.80 -4.31 -17.29
N LEU A 129 5.57 -4.22 -17.79
CA LEU A 129 5.11 -3.12 -18.61
C LEU A 129 4.80 -1.91 -17.74
N ASP A 130 5.44 -0.81 -18.00
CA ASP A 130 5.08 0.45 -17.36
C ASP A 130 3.83 1.09 -18.02
N GLY A 131 3.37 2.23 -17.50
CA GLY A 131 2.15 2.85 -18.01
C GLY A 131 2.24 3.33 -19.46
N ASP A 132 3.43 3.61 -19.97
CA ASP A 132 3.62 4.02 -21.36
C ASP A 132 3.69 2.80 -22.29
N ASP A 133 4.33 1.71 -21.85
CA ASP A 133 4.32 0.42 -22.54
C ASP A 133 2.89 -0.12 -22.67
N GLN A 134 2.10 -0.08 -21.60
CA GLN A 134 0.70 -0.51 -21.60
C GLN A 134 -0.15 0.31 -22.60
N LYS A 135 -0.01 1.64 -22.59
CA LYS A 135 -0.73 2.51 -23.55
C LYS A 135 -0.33 2.22 -24.98
N LYS A 136 0.96 2.01 -25.23
CA LYS A 136 1.46 1.61 -26.55
C LYS A 136 0.87 0.29 -26.99
N LEU A 137 0.88 -0.72 -26.11
CA LEU A 137 0.28 -2.03 -26.39
C LEU A 137 -1.22 -1.87 -26.77
N ILE A 138 -2.01 -1.15 -25.98
CA ILE A 138 -3.42 -0.91 -26.29
C ILE A 138 -3.59 -0.19 -27.63
N LYS A 139 -2.74 0.80 -27.93
CA LYS A 139 -2.77 1.48 -29.23
C LYS A 139 -2.49 0.52 -30.40
N ASP A 140 -1.54 -0.39 -30.22
CA ASP A 140 -1.19 -1.39 -31.22
C ASP A 140 -2.34 -2.41 -31.39
N LEU A 141 -2.95 -2.89 -30.31
CA LEU A 141 -4.14 -3.75 -30.35
C LEU A 141 -5.31 -3.09 -31.07
N ILE A 142 -5.63 -1.82 -30.75
CA ILE A 142 -6.67 -1.05 -31.48
C ILE A 142 -6.33 -0.99 -32.98
N SER A 143 -5.06 -0.84 -33.34
CA SER A 143 -4.66 -0.74 -34.75
C SER A 143 -4.74 -2.08 -35.49
N GLN A 144 -4.66 -3.19 -34.79
CA GLN A 144 -4.72 -4.57 -35.33
C GLN A 144 -6.13 -5.17 -35.22
N HIS A 145 -7.06 -4.52 -34.51
CA HIS A 145 -8.43 -4.99 -34.38
C HIS A 145 -9.11 -5.14 -35.76
N PRO A 146 -9.89 -6.21 -36.01
CA PRO A 146 -10.55 -6.44 -37.30
C PRO A 146 -11.35 -5.23 -37.79
N GLU A 147 -11.96 -4.49 -36.89
CA GLU A 147 -12.72 -3.27 -37.17
C GLU A 147 -11.95 -1.97 -36.92
N ALA A 148 -10.62 -2.01 -36.94
CA ALA A 148 -9.78 -0.85 -36.69
C ALA A 148 -10.11 0.37 -37.57
N ALA A 149 -10.54 0.13 -38.82
CA ALA A 149 -10.95 1.20 -39.75
C ALA A 149 -12.24 1.91 -39.29
N VAL A 150 -13.16 1.19 -38.65
CA VAL A 150 -14.39 1.74 -38.06
C VAL A 150 -14.04 2.49 -36.80
N ILE A 151 -13.35 1.82 -35.86
CA ILE A 151 -12.93 2.39 -34.57
C ILE A 151 -12.17 3.72 -34.75
N LYS A 152 -11.24 3.82 -35.71
CA LYS A 152 -10.45 5.03 -35.97
C LYS A 152 -11.27 6.20 -36.52
N LYS A 153 -12.45 5.96 -37.14
CA LYS A 153 -13.34 7.00 -37.65
C LYS A 153 -14.31 7.50 -36.58
N GLU A 154 -14.49 6.72 -35.51
CA GLU A 154 -15.40 7.04 -34.43
C GLU A 154 -14.77 8.04 -33.47
N SER A 155 -15.24 9.29 -33.49
CA SER A 155 -14.70 10.36 -32.61
C SER A 155 -14.97 10.12 -31.12
N TYR A 156 -15.92 9.25 -30.79
CA TYR A 156 -16.33 8.93 -29.41
C TYR A 156 -15.72 7.65 -28.87
N PHE A 157 -14.94 6.91 -29.66
CA PHE A 157 -14.24 5.71 -29.12
C PHE A 157 -13.22 6.12 -28.04
N PRO A 158 -13.14 5.40 -26.89
CA PRO A 158 -12.25 5.77 -25.81
C PRO A 158 -10.79 5.72 -26.26
N SER A 159 -10.04 6.74 -25.83
CA SER A 159 -8.59 6.75 -26.09
C SER A 159 -7.87 5.59 -25.40
N PRO A 160 -6.67 5.18 -25.85
CA PRO A 160 -5.88 4.14 -25.20
C PRO A 160 -5.67 4.38 -23.69
N LYS A 161 -5.54 5.64 -23.28
CA LYS A 161 -5.42 6.03 -21.86
C LYS A 161 -6.70 5.74 -21.08
N VAL A 162 -7.87 6.03 -21.68
CA VAL A 162 -9.17 5.78 -21.06
C VAL A 162 -9.43 4.29 -20.94
N LEU A 163 -9.19 3.51 -22.01
CA LEU A 163 -9.34 2.06 -21.99
C LEU A 163 -8.40 1.42 -20.95
N LEU A 164 -7.13 1.85 -20.87
CA LEU A 164 -6.21 1.37 -19.83
C LEU A 164 -6.74 1.70 -18.41
N SER A 165 -7.32 2.89 -18.23
CA SER A 165 -7.92 3.26 -16.95
C SER A 165 -9.10 2.35 -16.57
N MET A 166 -9.95 1.97 -17.55
CA MET A 166 -11.04 1.01 -17.33
C MET A 166 -10.52 -0.38 -16.94
N ILE A 167 -9.52 -0.88 -17.66
CA ILE A 167 -8.88 -2.18 -17.40
C ILE A 167 -8.32 -2.20 -15.98
N ASN A 168 -7.53 -1.18 -15.62
CA ASN A 168 -6.93 -1.08 -14.29
C ASN A 168 -8.01 -0.96 -13.20
N LEU A 169 -9.09 -0.22 -13.44
CA LEU A 169 -10.17 -0.05 -12.47
C LEU A 169 -10.90 -1.38 -12.21
N SER A 170 -11.26 -2.13 -13.27
CA SER A 170 -11.86 -3.47 -13.17
C SER A 170 -10.96 -4.40 -12.34
N THR A 171 -9.67 -4.44 -12.65
CA THR A 171 -8.69 -5.27 -11.94
C THR A 171 -8.56 -4.87 -10.47
N ASN A 172 -8.42 -3.57 -10.18
CA ASN A 172 -8.21 -3.06 -8.82
C ASN A 172 -9.43 -3.17 -7.92
N GLN A 173 -10.64 -3.09 -8.51
CA GLN A 173 -11.90 -3.32 -7.82
C GLN A 173 -12.32 -4.80 -7.79
N GLN A 174 -11.64 -5.65 -8.57
CA GLN A 174 -12.00 -7.07 -8.75
C GLN A 174 -13.47 -7.25 -9.19
N VAL A 175 -13.89 -6.44 -10.16
CA VAL A 175 -15.20 -6.54 -10.81
C VAL A 175 -15.04 -6.98 -12.26
N GLU A 176 -16.02 -7.71 -12.77
CA GLU A 176 -16.04 -8.11 -14.17
C GLU A 176 -16.02 -6.89 -15.08
N PHE A 177 -15.19 -6.92 -16.13
CA PHE A 177 -15.01 -5.77 -17.02
C PHE A 177 -16.32 -5.34 -17.70
N GLU A 178 -17.17 -6.30 -18.07
CA GLU A 178 -18.47 -6.06 -18.65
C GLU A 178 -19.39 -5.29 -17.67
N SER A 179 -19.48 -5.75 -16.42
CA SER A 179 -20.27 -5.05 -15.39
C SER A 179 -19.75 -3.63 -15.14
N LEU A 180 -18.41 -3.44 -15.14
CA LEU A 180 -17.83 -2.11 -15.02
C LEU A 180 -18.23 -1.19 -16.19
N LEU A 181 -18.24 -1.71 -17.43
CA LEU A 181 -18.65 -0.94 -18.60
C LEU A 181 -20.12 -0.52 -18.50
N GLU A 182 -21.00 -1.44 -18.11
CA GLU A 182 -22.44 -1.16 -17.97
C GLU A 182 -22.71 -0.12 -16.88
N ASP A 183 -22.10 -0.28 -15.70
CA ASP A 183 -22.39 0.55 -14.53
C ASP A 183 -21.72 1.92 -14.59
N SER A 184 -20.49 2.00 -15.08
CA SER A 184 -19.64 3.19 -14.94
C SER A 184 -19.36 3.91 -16.25
N TYR A 185 -19.59 3.25 -17.41
CA TYR A 185 -19.24 3.80 -18.73
C TYR A 185 -20.37 3.67 -19.77
N PRO A 186 -21.65 3.99 -19.42
CA PRO A 186 -22.77 3.84 -20.35
C PRO A 186 -22.64 4.67 -21.63
N GLN A 187 -21.82 5.76 -21.60
CA GLN A 187 -21.54 6.57 -22.80
C GLN A 187 -20.78 5.81 -23.89
N PHE A 188 -20.22 4.63 -23.59
CA PHE A 188 -19.52 3.77 -24.55
C PHE A 188 -20.30 2.49 -24.91
N GLU A 189 -21.60 2.41 -24.58
CA GLU A 189 -22.46 1.24 -24.80
C GLU A 189 -22.35 0.67 -26.23
N SER A 190 -22.35 1.53 -27.25
CA SER A 190 -22.20 1.11 -28.65
C SER A 190 -20.86 0.44 -28.99
N TYR A 191 -19.85 0.53 -28.08
CA TYR A 191 -18.49 -0.01 -28.25
C TYR A 191 -18.19 -1.14 -27.29
N HIS A 192 -19.10 -1.58 -26.42
CA HIS A 192 -18.84 -2.56 -25.38
C HIS A 192 -18.23 -3.84 -25.93
N GLU A 193 -18.71 -4.37 -27.05
CA GLU A 193 -18.15 -5.58 -27.67
C GLU A 193 -16.69 -5.36 -28.08
N HIS A 194 -16.37 -4.25 -28.74
CA HIS A 194 -14.98 -3.94 -29.12
C HIS A 194 -14.07 -3.76 -27.91
N LEU A 195 -14.58 -3.16 -26.83
CA LEU A 195 -13.82 -2.96 -25.58
C LEU A 195 -13.56 -4.29 -24.89
N LYS A 196 -14.52 -5.22 -24.89
CA LYS A 196 -14.34 -6.59 -24.36
C LYS A 196 -13.32 -7.38 -25.18
N ASP A 197 -13.35 -7.26 -26.52
CA ASP A 197 -12.35 -7.91 -27.37
C ASP A 197 -10.95 -7.36 -27.09
N LEU A 198 -10.77 -6.05 -27.03
CA LEU A 198 -9.49 -5.42 -26.69
C LEU A 198 -9.00 -5.76 -25.28
N TYR A 199 -9.92 -5.87 -24.30
CA TYR A 199 -9.61 -6.34 -22.96
C TYR A 199 -9.03 -7.76 -23.01
N ARG A 200 -9.71 -8.69 -23.68
CA ARG A 200 -9.25 -10.07 -23.84
C ARG A 200 -7.90 -10.14 -24.55
N ASP A 201 -7.71 -9.39 -25.63
CA ASP A 201 -6.47 -9.37 -26.41
C ASP A 201 -5.31 -8.79 -25.59
N TYR A 202 -5.55 -7.78 -24.73
CA TYR A 202 -4.56 -7.24 -23.83
C TYR A 202 -4.03 -8.30 -22.85
N PHE A 203 -4.91 -9.07 -22.24
CA PHE A 203 -4.50 -10.14 -21.31
C PHE A 203 -3.84 -11.31 -22.03
N ASN A 204 -4.34 -11.73 -23.20
CA ASN A 204 -3.74 -12.77 -24.02
C ASN A 204 -2.31 -12.39 -24.41
N TYR A 205 -2.11 -11.17 -24.90
CA TYR A 205 -0.78 -10.68 -25.26
C TYR A 205 0.19 -10.74 -24.08
N LYS A 206 -0.22 -10.26 -22.91
CA LYS A 206 0.62 -10.31 -21.70
C LYS A 206 1.00 -11.75 -21.35
N GLN A 207 0.04 -12.66 -21.41
CA GLN A 207 0.27 -14.08 -21.12
C GLN A 207 1.24 -14.72 -22.10
N ASP A 208 1.04 -14.54 -23.41
CA ASP A 208 1.86 -15.13 -24.47
C ASP A 208 3.30 -14.62 -24.44
N GLN A 209 3.49 -13.34 -24.11
CA GLN A 209 4.80 -12.72 -24.06
C GLN A 209 5.46 -12.79 -22.66
N GLN A 210 4.84 -13.48 -21.69
CA GLN A 210 5.30 -13.49 -20.28
C GLN A 210 5.54 -12.08 -19.73
N ASN A 211 4.68 -11.13 -20.12
CA ASN A 211 4.70 -9.76 -19.64
C ASN A 211 3.69 -9.59 -18.51
N LEU A 212 4.05 -8.83 -17.50
CA LEU A 212 3.17 -8.43 -16.41
C LEU A 212 3.04 -6.92 -16.38
N ASP A 213 1.90 -6.40 -16.00
CA ASP A 213 1.80 -5.02 -15.52
C ASP A 213 1.90 -4.97 -13.99
N PHE A 214 1.71 -3.77 -13.41
CA PHE A 214 1.80 -3.63 -11.96
C PHE A 214 0.70 -4.37 -11.21
N ASP A 215 -0.52 -4.41 -11.75
CA ASP A 215 -1.64 -5.10 -11.12
C ASP A 215 -1.46 -6.63 -11.19
N ASP A 216 -0.86 -7.14 -12.27
CA ASP A 216 -0.50 -8.55 -12.40
C ASP A 216 0.46 -9.01 -11.29
N LEU A 217 1.32 -8.14 -10.77
CA LEU A 217 2.21 -8.53 -9.67
C LEU A 217 1.43 -8.99 -8.44
N LEU A 218 0.32 -8.31 -8.12
CA LEU A 218 -0.55 -8.71 -7.02
C LEU A 218 -1.36 -9.95 -7.40
N LEU A 219 -2.01 -9.95 -8.57
CA LEU A 219 -2.83 -11.08 -9.04
C LEU A 219 -2.01 -12.38 -9.09
N LYS A 220 -0.82 -12.36 -9.70
CA LYS A 220 0.05 -13.53 -9.79
C LYS A 220 0.63 -13.96 -8.44
N SER A 221 0.79 -13.03 -7.49
CA SER A 221 1.19 -13.38 -6.13
C SER A 221 0.06 -14.06 -5.35
N ILE A 222 -1.19 -13.66 -5.57
CA ILE A 222 -2.37 -14.34 -5.01
C ILE A 222 -2.49 -15.74 -5.64
N GLU A 223 -2.44 -15.83 -6.97
CA GLU A 223 -2.45 -17.11 -7.71
C GLU A 223 -1.34 -18.06 -7.22
N LEU A 224 -0.15 -17.53 -6.97
CA LEU A 224 0.97 -18.31 -6.43
C LEU A 224 0.61 -18.95 -5.08
N PHE A 225 0.02 -18.18 -4.17
CA PHE A 225 -0.37 -18.70 -2.86
C PHE A 225 -1.54 -19.67 -2.94
N GLU A 226 -2.53 -19.42 -3.81
CA GLU A 226 -3.65 -20.34 -4.03
C GLU A 226 -3.20 -21.69 -4.59
N LYS A 227 -2.25 -21.69 -5.55
CA LYS A 227 -1.70 -22.91 -6.16
C LYS A 227 -0.65 -23.59 -5.28
N GLN A 228 -0.05 -22.89 -4.33
CA GLN A 228 1.03 -23.37 -3.46
C GLN A 228 0.72 -23.09 -1.97
N PRO A 229 -0.25 -23.80 -1.36
CA PRO A 229 -0.66 -23.56 0.02
C PRO A 229 0.48 -23.71 1.04
N ASP A 230 1.41 -24.64 0.81
CA ASP A 230 2.57 -24.83 1.70
C ASP A 230 3.49 -23.60 1.68
N LEU A 231 3.67 -22.97 0.51
CA LEU A 231 4.43 -21.74 0.38
C LEU A 231 3.71 -20.58 1.07
N GLN A 232 2.40 -20.47 0.90
CA GLN A 232 1.57 -19.49 1.61
C GLN A 232 1.77 -19.63 3.12
N GLN A 233 1.64 -20.83 3.67
CA GLN A 233 1.82 -21.09 5.09
C GLN A 233 3.23 -20.73 5.57
N GLN A 234 4.27 -21.01 4.79
CA GLN A 234 5.64 -20.60 5.13
C GLN A 234 5.77 -19.08 5.27
N TYR A 235 5.16 -18.30 4.37
CA TYR A 235 5.19 -16.84 4.46
C TYR A 235 4.31 -16.31 5.58
N GLN A 236 3.17 -16.91 5.84
CA GLN A 236 2.33 -16.60 6.99
C GLN A 236 3.06 -16.87 8.33
N GLN A 237 3.75 -17.99 8.48
CA GLN A 237 4.56 -18.29 9.66
C GLN A 237 5.78 -17.38 9.78
N ARG A 238 6.35 -16.98 8.65
CA ARG A 238 7.48 -16.06 8.61
C ARG A 238 7.12 -14.67 9.09
N PHE A 239 6.08 -14.06 8.54
CA PHE A 239 5.68 -12.68 8.85
C PHE A 239 4.75 -12.63 10.06
N ARG A 240 5.33 -12.73 11.26
CA ARG A 240 4.56 -12.65 12.50
C ARG A 240 3.91 -11.28 12.72
N PHE A 241 4.52 -10.22 12.18
CA PHE A 241 4.07 -8.85 12.27
C PHE A 241 3.97 -8.23 10.88
N VAL A 242 2.76 -7.83 10.52
CA VAL A 242 2.48 -7.10 9.27
C VAL A 242 2.03 -5.70 9.64
N LEU A 243 2.75 -4.69 9.14
CA LEU A 243 2.47 -3.28 9.41
C LEU A 243 2.21 -2.58 8.08
N ILE A 244 1.11 -1.84 7.99
CA ILE A 244 0.67 -1.18 6.76
C ILE A 244 0.40 0.29 7.03
N ASP A 245 1.08 1.18 6.29
CA ASP A 245 0.82 2.63 6.29
C ASP A 245 -0.19 3.02 5.21
N GLU A 246 -0.87 4.15 5.40
CA GLU A 246 -1.88 4.74 4.51
C GLU A 246 -2.99 3.75 4.10
N TYR A 247 -3.49 2.98 5.07
CA TYR A 247 -4.43 1.88 4.82
C TYR A 247 -5.75 2.32 4.17
N GLN A 248 -6.17 3.59 4.33
CA GLN A 248 -7.36 4.17 3.69
C GLN A 248 -7.26 4.18 2.16
N ASP A 249 -6.06 4.08 1.60
CA ASP A 249 -5.82 4.12 0.16
C ASP A 249 -5.74 2.72 -0.48
N THR A 250 -5.97 1.65 0.30
CA THR A 250 -5.96 0.29 -0.21
C THR A 250 -7.16 0.01 -1.11
N ASN A 251 -6.91 -0.67 -2.23
CA ASN A 251 -7.95 -1.16 -3.14
C ASN A 251 -8.34 -2.61 -2.83
N GLN A 252 -9.34 -3.13 -3.54
CA GLN A 252 -9.86 -4.48 -3.31
C GLN A 252 -8.79 -5.55 -3.59
N LEU A 253 -7.99 -5.39 -4.65
CA LEU A 253 -6.92 -6.32 -5.00
C LEU A 253 -5.83 -6.37 -3.91
N GLN A 254 -5.42 -5.21 -3.37
CA GLN A 254 -4.48 -5.14 -2.26
C GLN A 254 -5.05 -5.76 -0.98
N SER A 255 -6.34 -5.53 -0.71
CA SER A 255 -7.04 -6.18 0.42
C SER A 255 -7.05 -7.70 0.27
N ALA A 256 -7.32 -8.23 -0.93
CA ALA A 256 -7.25 -9.66 -1.22
C ALA A 256 -5.83 -10.22 -0.99
N TRP A 257 -4.80 -9.48 -1.44
CA TRP A 257 -3.42 -9.88 -1.22
C TRP A 257 -3.05 -9.88 0.28
N ILE A 258 -3.47 -8.86 1.06
CA ILE A 258 -3.28 -8.84 2.52
C ILE A 258 -3.89 -10.10 3.15
N LYS A 259 -5.12 -10.44 2.77
CA LYS A 259 -5.81 -11.65 3.27
C LYS A 259 -5.07 -12.94 2.92
N SER A 260 -4.37 -13.00 1.78
CA SER A 260 -3.59 -14.18 1.40
C SER A 260 -2.32 -14.35 2.23
N ILE A 261 -1.72 -13.26 2.73
CA ILE A 261 -0.45 -13.29 3.47
C ILE A 261 -0.62 -13.20 4.99
N VAL A 262 -1.76 -12.69 5.46
CA VAL A 262 -2.10 -12.62 6.88
C VAL A 262 -2.98 -13.82 7.24
N GLY A 263 -2.46 -14.72 8.06
CA GLY A 263 -3.17 -15.90 8.56
C GLY A 263 -3.48 -15.80 10.06
N ASP A 264 -4.00 -16.88 10.61
CA ASP A 264 -4.33 -16.96 12.02
C ASP A 264 -3.10 -16.85 12.92
N GLY A 265 -3.21 -16.06 13.99
CA GLY A 265 -2.14 -15.87 14.98
C GLY A 265 -1.06 -14.86 14.61
N GLN A 266 -1.17 -14.19 13.47
CA GLN A 266 -0.32 -13.07 13.11
C GLN A 266 -0.85 -11.75 13.69
N SER A 267 0.03 -10.78 13.78
CA SER A 267 -0.29 -9.42 14.20
C SER A 267 -0.36 -8.53 12.96
N LEU A 268 -1.54 -7.97 12.67
CA LEU A 268 -1.74 -7.00 11.61
C LEU A 268 -2.02 -5.62 12.22
N MET A 269 -1.11 -4.68 12.05
CA MET A 269 -1.30 -3.29 12.43
C MET A 269 -1.44 -2.44 11.18
N VAL A 270 -2.57 -1.76 11.05
CA VAL A 270 -2.81 -0.83 9.96
C VAL A 270 -2.92 0.59 10.50
N VAL A 271 -2.31 1.53 9.80
CA VAL A 271 -2.34 2.95 10.16
C VAL A 271 -2.94 3.72 9.00
N GLY A 272 -3.85 4.63 9.29
CA GLY A 272 -4.49 5.42 8.25
C GLY A 272 -5.30 6.60 8.79
N ASP A 273 -5.80 7.36 7.84
CA ASP A 273 -6.69 8.50 8.06
C ASP A 273 -7.85 8.44 7.05
N ASP A 274 -9.01 8.03 7.52
CA ASP A 274 -10.22 7.95 6.70
C ASP A 274 -10.57 9.28 6.03
N ALA A 275 -10.28 10.42 6.66
CA ALA A 275 -10.49 11.75 6.07
C ALA A 275 -9.49 12.10 4.95
N GLN A 276 -8.44 11.32 4.76
CA GLN A 276 -7.45 11.47 3.68
C GLN A 276 -7.67 10.49 2.51
N SER A 277 -8.75 9.71 2.50
CA SER A 277 -9.06 8.79 1.39
C SER A 277 -9.52 9.56 0.15
N ILE A 278 -8.59 9.85 -0.76
CA ILE A 278 -8.82 10.65 -1.98
C ILE A 278 -8.50 9.88 -3.27
N TYR A 279 -8.21 8.58 -3.19
CA TYR A 279 -7.81 7.74 -4.32
C TYR A 279 -8.91 6.76 -4.79
N SER A 280 -10.20 7.05 -4.52
CA SER A 280 -11.32 6.22 -4.99
C SER A 280 -11.33 6.04 -6.52
N TRP A 281 -10.89 7.06 -7.26
CA TRP A 281 -10.74 7.01 -8.72
C TRP A 281 -9.65 6.03 -9.21
N ARG A 282 -8.78 5.56 -8.31
CA ARG A 282 -7.82 4.45 -8.53
C ARG A 282 -8.31 3.12 -7.98
N GLY A 283 -9.56 3.02 -7.54
CA GLY A 283 -10.12 1.83 -6.95
C GLY A 283 -9.90 1.70 -5.43
N ALA A 284 -9.31 2.71 -4.75
CA ALA A 284 -9.24 2.70 -3.30
C ALA A 284 -10.64 2.62 -2.68
N ASN A 285 -10.78 1.80 -1.64
CA ASN A 285 -12.04 1.58 -0.97
C ASN A 285 -11.93 1.88 0.52
N ILE A 286 -12.53 2.99 0.94
CA ILE A 286 -12.55 3.45 2.33
C ILE A 286 -13.19 2.44 3.30
N GLU A 287 -14.08 1.55 2.79
CA GLU A 287 -14.72 0.52 3.61
C GLU A 287 -13.71 -0.45 4.25
N HIS A 288 -12.51 -0.58 3.70
CA HIS A 288 -11.47 -1.41 4.29
C HIS A 288 -11.05 -0.89 5.66
N ILE A 289 -10.84 0.42 5.80
CA ILE A 289 -10.47 1.02 7.09
C ILE A 289 -11.70 1.15 8.02
N LEU A 290 -12.87 1.52 7.49
CA LEU A 290 -14.08 1.70 8.29
C LEU A 290 -14.60 0.39 8.89
N ASN A 291 -14.46 -0.73 8.17
CA ASN A 291 -14.90 -2.04 8.61
C ASN A 291 -13.77 -2.92 9.18
N PHE A 292 -12.59 -2.37 9.49
CA PHE A 292 -11.45 -3.14 9.95
C PHE A 292 -11.76 -4.00 11.20
N GLU A 293 -12.39 -3.40 12.22
CA GLU A 293 -12.78 -4.13 13.44
C GLU A 293 -13.79 -5.26 13.18
N LYS A 294 -14.72 -5.06 12.24
CA LYS A 294 -15.69 -6.09 11.85
C LYS A 294 -15.03 -7.26 11.13
N ASN A 295 -13.99 -6.97 10.34
CA ASN A 295 -13.30 -7.95 9.52
C ASN A 295 -12.19 -8.70 10.29
N HIS A 296 -11.76 -8.16 11.44
CA HIS A 296 -10.68 -8.75 12.25
C HIS A 296 -11.14 -8.89 13.71
N ASN A 297 -11.44 -10.12 14.11
CA ASN A 297 -11.86 -10.42 15.47
C ASN A 297 -10.85 -9.93 16.51
N GLN A 298 -11.34 -9.29 17.58
CA GLN A 298 -10.53 -8.74 18.68
C GLN A 298 -9.55 -7.65 18.26
N ALA A 299 -9.75 -7.02 17.09
CA ALA A 299 -8.97 -5.87 16.71
C ALA A 299 -9.14 -4.73 17.71
N LYS A 300 -8.04 -4.03 18.00
CA LYS A 300 -8.03 -2.84 18.87
C LYS A 300 -7.90 -1.60 18.01
N THR A 301 -8.70 -0.58 18.28
CA THR A 301 -8.58 0.73 17.64
C THR A 301 -7.90 1.72 18.58
N PHE A 302 -6.83 2.32 18.06
CA PHE A 302 -6.07 3.40 18.69
C PHE A 302 -6.32 4.71 17.95
N ARG A 303 -6.18 5.84 18.64
CA ARG A 303 -6.29 7.18 18.05
C ARG A 303 -5.08 8.01 18.41
N ILE A 304 -4.50 8.68 17.39
CA ILE A 304 -3.41 9.62 17.57
C ILE A 304 -3.93 10.99 17.10
N GLU A 305 -4.23 11.86 18.06
CA GLU A 305 -4.90 13.13 17.82
C GLU A 305 -3.97 14.34 17.98
N GLN A 306 -2.81 14.18 18.62
CA GLN A 306 -1.82 15.26 18.71
C GLN A 306 -1.19 15.55 17.36
N ASN A 307 -1.27 16.80 16.92
CA ASN A 307 -0.78 17.27 15.64
C ASN A 307 0.45 18.16 15.80
N TYR A 308 1.53 17.80 15.11
CA TYR A 308 2.84 18.48 15.17
C TYR A 308 3.11 19.36 13.94
N ARG A 309 2.16 19.48 13.02
CA ARG A 309 2.33 20.16 11.74
C ARG A 309 1.65 21.49 11.66
N SER A 310 0.44 21.58 12.20
CA SER A 310 -0.47 22.68 11.94
C SER A 310 -0.80 23.46 13.22
N SER A 311 -1.04 24.77 13.07
CA SER A 311 -1.48 25.62 14.16
C SER A 311 -2.94 25.33 14.58
N PRO A 312 -3.36 25.77 15.79
CA PRO A 312 -4.73 25.58 16.27
C PRO A 312 -5.81 26.12 15.32
N GLU A 313 -5.55 27.23 14.65
CA GLU A 313 -6.49 27.89 13.73
C GLU A 313 -6.77 27.00 12.50
N ILE A 314 -5.74 26.37 11.95
CA ILE A 314 -5.89 25.44 10.82
C ILE A 314 -6.63 24.19 11.26
N LEU A 315 -6.29 23.65 12.44
CA LEU A 315 -6.95 22.45 12.96
C LEU A 315 -8.40 22.67 13.34
N ALA A 316 -8.75 23.86 13.83
CA ALA A 316 -10.14 24.22 14.11
C ALA A 316 -11.01 24.12 12.85
N LEU A 317 -10.52 24.65 11.71
CA LEU A 317 -11.20 24.52 10.42
C LEU A 317 -11.24 23.06 9.94
N ALA A 318 -10.13 22.35 10.01
CA ALA A 318 -10.05 20.94 9.57
C ALA A 318 -10.97 20.04 10.40
N ASN A 319 -10.99 20.17 11.73
CA ASN A 319 -11.89 19.43 12.62
C ASN A 319 -13.35 19.75 12.32
N HIS A 320 -13.68 21.01 12.05
CA HIS A 320 -15.04 21.41 11.69
C HIS A 320 -15.48 20.69 10.40
N VAL A 321 -14.66 20.71 9.34
CA VAL A 321 -14.97 20.06 8.06
C VAL A 321 -15.10 18.53 8.23
N ILE A 322 -14.19 17.90 8.98
CA ILE A 322 -14.22 16.44 9.21
C ILE A 322 -15.51 16.05 9.96
N ASN A 323 -15.92 16.83 10.96
CA ASN A 323 -17.11 16.55 11.77
C ASN A 323 -18.43 16.68 11.00
N LEU A 324 -18.43 17.33 9.84
CA LEU A 324 -19.60 17.37 8.92
C LEU A 324 -19.81 16.03 8.19
N ASN A 325 -18.81 15.16 8.14
CA ASN A 325 -18.93 13.86 7.50
C ASN A 325 -19.36 12.79 8.54
N PRO A 326 -20.62 12.28 8.47
CA PRO A 326 -21.13 11.32 9.47
C PRO A 326 -20.50 9.93 9.37
N SER A 327 -19.87 9.60 8.22
CA SER A 327 -19.32 8.27 7.93
C SER A 327 -17.90 8.08 8.45
N ASN A 328 -17.23 9.14 8.89
CA ASN A 328 -15.83 9.08 9.31
C ASN A 328 -15.68 8.70 10.78
N PHE A 329 -14.51 8.18 11.13
CA PHE A 329 -14.14 8.02 12.53
C PHE A 329 -14.13 9.37 13.23
N LYS A 330 -14.79 9.46 14.40
CA LYS A 330 -14.74 10.65 15.23
C LYS A 330 -13.31 10.83 15.75
N LYS A 331 -12.69 11.96 15.43
CA LYS A 331 -11.37 12.37 15.88
C LYS A 331 -11.33 13.89 16.03
N ASN A 332 -10.52 14.36 16.97
CA ASN A 332 -10.31 15.79 17.20
C ASN A 332 -8.81 16.06 17.25
N LEU A 333 -8.29 16.68 16.20
CA LEU A 333 -6.86 16.96 16.11
C LEU A 333 -6.51 18.15 17.02
N GLU A 334 -5.52 17.96 17.89
CA GLU A 334 -5.03 18.94 18.86
C GLU A 334 -3.65 19.44 18.47
N ALA A 335 -3.48 20.75 18.29
CA ALA A 335 -2.21 21.34 17.92
C ALA A 335 -1.21 21.29 19.07
N THR A 336 0.02 20.85 18.77
CA THR A 336 1.18 21.07 19.64
C THR A 336 1.94 22.34 19.25
N CYS A 337 1.74 22.83 18.01
CA CYS A 337 2.29 24.08 17.54
C CYS A 337 1.59 25.28 18.21
N PRO A 338 2.31 26.40 18.44
CA PRO A 338 1.70 27.62 18.97
C PRO A 338 0.71 28.23 17.98
N SER A 339 -0.24 29.01 18.50
CA SER A 339 -1.14 29.85 17.70
C SER A 339 -0.33 30.85 16.87
N ILE A 340 -0.73 31.04 15.63
CA ILE A 340 -0.18 32.08 14.74
C ILE A 340 -1.03 33.37 14.79
N ASN A 341 -2.15 33.36 15.52
CA ASN A 341 -3.12 34.47 15.64
C ASN A 341 -3.63 35.01 14.30
N HIS A 342 -3.70 34.12 13.30
CA HIS A 342 -4.21 34.44 11.96
C HIS A 342 -5.18 33.34 11.52
N LEU A 343 -6.43 33.71 11.24
CA LEU A 343 -7.45 32.77 10.78
C LEU A 343 -7.24 32.41 9.32
N PRO A 344 -7.57 31.17 8.90
CA PRO A 344 -7.62 30.81 7.49
C PRO A 344 -8.56 31.73 6.70
N GLU A 345 -8.14 32.17 5.53
CA GLU A 345 -8.91 33.04 4.65
C GLU A 345 -9.62 32.24 3.57
N VAL A 346 -10.85 32.63 3.25
CA VAL A 346 -11.60 32.09 2.12
C VAL A 346 -11.52 33.07 0.97
N ILE A 347 -10.88 32.64 -0.14
CA ILE A 347 -10.76 33.43 -1.35
C ILE A 347 -11.81 32.94 -2.35
N ALA A 348 -12.81 33.77 -2.68
CA ALA A 348 -13.75 33.50 -3.74
C ALA A 348 -13.16 33.95 -5.09
N LEU A 349 -12.96 33.02 -6.03
CA LEU A 349 -12.56 33.33 -7.39
C LEU A 349 -13.82 33.70 -8.21
N ALA A 350 -13.80 34.87 -8.84
CA ALA A 350 -14.93 35.37 -9.62
C ALA A 350 -15.11 34.61 -10.97
N HIS A 351 -14.09 33.91 -11.45
CA HIS A 351 -14.13 33.08 -12.65
C HIS A 351 -13.42 31.75 -12.43
N PRO A 352 -14.02 30.60 -12.81
CA PRO A 352 -13.29 29.36 -12.90
C PRO A 352 -12.23 29.50 -13.99
N SER A 353 -10.98 29.32 -13.64
CA SER A 353 -9.85 29.30 -14.58
C SER A 353 -9.86 28.05 -15.43
#